data_5b3ece451a3b7e40158d48e8c0977944
#
_entry.id   5b3ece451a3b7e40158d48e8c0977944
#
_cell.length_a   1.000
_cell.length_b   1.000
_cell.length_c   1.000
_cell.angle_alpha   90.00
_cell.angle_beta   90.00
_cell.angle_gamma   90.00
#
_symmetry.space_group_name_H-M   'P 1'
#
loop_
_entity.id
_entity.type
_entity.pdbx_description
1 polymer ?
#
loop_
_entity_poly.entity_id
_entity_poly.type
_entity_poly.pdbx_seq_one_letter_code
_entity_poly.pdbx_strand_id
1 'polypeptide(L)'
;MNSEHTSLWVRRFEAQDFPVYRQWYADPLLDQHLGPMDDDWLAHVMADPVGEQWALGKAQALVAVIGLVPEPEHGAWLISDFAVDPSQRGRGWGRRARQALLAQPAMHARRHWRAYVAEDNPGAQAFFDALGWTRQSAPSPEDPFWTYAWRR
;
A
#
# COMPACT_ATOMS: atom_id res chain seq x y z
N MET A 1 2.43 -27.68 -8.90
CA MET A 1 1.80 -26.75 -8.61
C MET A 1 2.24 -26.02 -7.52
N ASN A 2 2.30 -24.98 -7.53
CA ASN A 2 2.98 -24.20 -6.57
C ASN A 2 2.24 -22.95 -6.20
N SER A 3 0.94 -23.08 -6.11
CA SER A 3 0.13 -21.92 -5.77
C SER A 3 0.49 -21.36 -4.39
N GLU A 4 0.95 -22.21 -3.49
CA GLU A 4 1.34 -21.75 -2.18
C GLU A 4 2.54 -20.81 -2.22
N HIS A 5 3.36 -20.86 -3.28
CA HIS A 5 4.49 -19.95 -3.43
C HIS A 5 4.06 -18.51 -3.66
N THR A 6 2.85 -18.30 -4.15
CA THR A 6 2.32 -16.98 -4.41
C THR A 6 1.29 -16.54 -3.40
N SER A 7 0.87 -17.46 -2.51
CA SER A 7 -0.14 -17.14 -1.51
C SER A 7 0.45 -16.35 -0.38
N LEU A 8 -0.23 -15.27 -0.06
CA LEU A 8 0.08 -14.47 1.12
C LEU A 8 -1.12 -14.52 2.05
N TRP A 9 -0.87 -14.61 3.36
CA TRP A 9 -1.95 -14.35 4.30
C TRP A 9 -2.22 -12.86 4.32
N VAL A 10 -3.47 -12.50 4.59
CA VAL A 10 -3.93 -11.12 4.62
C VAL A 10 -4.77 -10.94 5.87
N ARG A 11 -4.48 -9.91 6.65
CA ARG A 11 -5.28 -9.52 7.79
C ARG A 11 -5.07 -8.05 8.10
N ARG A 12 -5.88 -7.53 9.01
CA ARG A 12 -5.68 -6.15 9.47
C ARG A 12 -4.35 -6.05 10.21
N PHE A 13 -3.69 -4.91 10.05
CA PHE A 13 -2.46 -4.59 10.76
C PHE A 13 -2.76 -4.53 12.26
N GLU A 14 -1.87 -5.11 13.06
CA GLU A 14 -1.98 -5.16 14.53
C GLU A 14 -0.77 -4.50 15.16
N ALA A 15 -0.91 -4.07 16.42
CA ALA A 15 0.19 -3.43 17.13
C ALA A 15 1.44 -4.32 17.18
N GLN A 16 1.27 -5.63 17.22
CA GLN A 16 2.39 -6.58 17.23
C GLN A 16 3.20 -6.57 15.94
N ASP A 17 2.65 -6.03 14.85
CA ASP A 17 3.39 -5.91 13.58
C ASP A 17 4.33 -4.72 13.56
N PHE A 18 4.10 -3.75 14.45
CA PHE A 18 4.79 -2.48 14.42
C PHE A 18 6.30 -2.57 14.58
N PRO A 19 6.85 -3.38 15.51
CA PRO A 19 8.30 -3.44 15.66
C PRO A 19 9.03 -3.85 14.39
N VAL A 20 8.50 -4.81 13.64
CA VAL A 20 9.07 -5.24 12.37
C VAL A 20 8.87 -4.18 11.30
N TYR A 21 7.66 -3.66 11.18
CA TYR A 21 7.35 -2.65 10.17
C TYR A 21 8.21 -1.38 10.39
N ARG A 22 8.40 -0.98 11.63
CA ARG A 22 9.22 0.18 11.96
C ARG A 22 10.66 0.02 11.48
N GLN A 23 11.21 -1.20 11.57
CA GLN A 23 12.58 -1.48 11.13
C GLN A 23 12.77 -1.24 9.62
N TRP A 24 11.72 -1.41 8.82
CA TRP A 24 11.80 -1.16 7.38
C TRP A 24 12.18 0.29 7.08
N TYR A 25 11.89 1.21 7.98
CA TYR A 25 12.10 2.64 7.78
C TYR A 25 13.53 3.08 8.04
N ALA A 26 14.44 2.13 8.35
CA ALA A 26 15.86 2.36 8.21
C ALA A 26 16.26 2.53 6.75
N ASP A 27 15.43 2.03 5.82
CA ASP A 27 15.60 2.29 4.39
C ASP A 27 15.28 3.76 4.09
N PRO A 28 16.24 4.56 3.55
CA PRO A 28 16.00 5.99 3.37
C PRO A 28 14.88 6.33 2.41
N LEU A 29 14.68 5.52 1.38
CA LEU A 29 13.66 5.78 0.38
C LEU A 29 12.26 5.60 0.97
N LEU A 30 12.09 4.54 1.75
CA LEU A 30 10.81 4.28 2.40
C LEU A 30 10.49 5.37 3.42
N ASP A 31 11.49 5.76 4.21
CA ASP A 31 11.32 6.82 5.21
C ASP A 31 10.99 8.15 4.57
N GLN A 32 11.60 8.47 3.43
CA GLN A 32 11.34 9.70 2.71
C GLN A 32 9.90 9.81 2.24
N HIS A 33 9.34 8.71 1.75
CA HIS A 33 8.02 8.76 1.12
C HIS A 33 6.88 8.43 2.06
N LEU A 34 7.09 7.60 3.07
CA LEU A 34 6.02 7.15 3.95
C LEU A 34 6.28 7.40 5.43
N GLY A 35 7.49 7.83 5.79
CA GLY A 35 7.81 8.14 7.18
C GLY A 35 7.34 9.52 7.61
N PRO A 36 7.55 9.89 8.86
CA PRO A 36 8.25 9.08 9.87
C PRO A 36 7.38 7.93 10.39
N MET A 37 8.02 6.83 10.74
CA MET A 37 7.34 5.67 11.31
C MET A 37 7.65 5.61 12.81
N ASP A 38 6.68 6.04 13.60
CA ASP A 38 6.85 6.26 15.02
C ASP A 38 5.59 5.90 15.81
N ASP A 39 5.64 6.09 17.12
CA ASP A 39 4.50 5.76 17.99
C ASP A 39 3.26 6.58 17.67
N ASP A 40 3.41 7.81 17.18
CA ASP A 40 2.27 8.64 16.78
C ASP A 40 1.56 8.03 15.59
N TRP A 41 2.31 7.51 14.61
CA TRP A 41 1.73 6.81 13.48
C TRP A 41 0.91 5.61 13.95
N LEU A 42 1.47 4.80 14.85
CA LEU A 42 0.77 3.62 15.36
C LEU A 42 -0.51 4.01 16.09
N ALA A 43 -0.44 5.01 16.94
CA ALA A 43 -1.60 5.48 17.68
C ALA A 43 -2.71 5.95 16.73
N HIS A 44 -2.34 6.69 15.68
CA HIS A 44 -3.28 7.18 14.69
C HIS A 44 -3.96 6.01 13.96
N VAL A 45 -3.18 5.05 13.50
CA VAL A 45 -3.70 3.90 12.75
C VAL A 45 -4.64 3.05 13.61
N MET A 46 -4.25 2.79 14.86
CA MET A 46 -5.06 1.97 15.75
C MET A 46 -6.36 2.64 16.15
N ALA A 47 -6.40 3.98 16.17
CA ALA A 47 -7.58 4.75 16.56
C ALA A 47 -8.49 5.14 15.39
N ASP A 48 -8.04 4.98 14.15
CA ASP A 48 -8.78 5.44 12.97
C ASP A 48 -10.03 4.57 12.76
N PRO A 49 -11.23 5.17 12.83
CA PRO A 49 -12.46 4.39 12.64
C PRO A 49 -12.83 4.17 11.17
N VAL A 50 -12.16 4.84 10.24
CA VAL A 50 -12.56 4.89 8.84
C VAL A 50 -11.52 4.27 7.91
N GLY A 51 -10.26 4.63 8.09
CA GLY A 51 -9.17 4.05 7.32
C GLY A 51 -8.88 2.62 7.75
N GLU A 52 -8.20 1.91 6.89
CA GLU A 52 -7.82 0.52 7.13
C GLU A 52 -6.33 0.35 6.88
N GLN A 53 -5.68 -0.39 7.75
CA GLN A 53 -4.30 -0.75 7.54
C GLN A 53 -4.23 -2.28 7.47
N TRP A 54 -3.65 -2.79 6.38
CA TRP A 54 -3.60 -4.22 6.11
C TRP A 54 -2.18 -4.73 6.17
N ALA A 55 -2.03 -5.92 6.74
CA ALA A 55 -0.76 -6.63 6.81
C ALA A 55 -0.84 -7.87 5.94
N LEU A 56 0.23 -8.11 5.18
CA LEU A 56 0.32 -9.26 4.29
C LEU A 56 1.65 -9.93 4.50
N GLY A 57 1.65 -11.26 4.49
CA GLY A 57 2.88 -11.97 4.77
C GLY A 57 2.90 -13.38 4.26
N LYS A 58 4.04 -14.02 4.46
CA LYS A 58 4.26 -15.40 4.09
C LYS A 58 4.88 -16.12 5.27
N ALA A 59 4.33 -17.26 5.64
CA ALA A 59 4.73 -17.97 6.85
C ALA A 59 4.61 -17.01 8.05
N GLN A 60 5.67 -16.80 8.81
CA GLN A 60 5.63 -15.91 9.96
C GLN A 60 6.19 -14.53 9.66
N ALA A 61 6.51 -14.25 8.41
CA ALA A 61 7.17 -13.01 8.01
C ALA A 61 6.18 -12.01 7.42
N LEU A 62 6.18 -10.79 7.93
CA LEU A 62 5.48 -9.68 7.31
C LEU A 62 6.22 -9.31 6.02
N VAL A 63 5.49 -9.16 4.92
CA VAL A 63 6.06 -8.87 3.60
C VAL A 63 5.61 -7.50 3.10
N ALA A 64 4.37 -7.13 3.35
CA ALA A 64 3.84 -5.87 2.84
C ALA A 64 2.82 -5.28 3.82
N VAL A 65 2.69 -3.96 3.77
CA VAL A 65 1.69 -3.22 4.53
C VAL A 65 1.01 -2.25 3.57
N ILE A 66 -0.32 -2.28 3.55
CA ILE A 66 -1.11 -1.45 2.63
C ILE A 66 -2.17 -0.71 3.43
N GLY A 67 -2.19 0.61 3.29
CA GLY A 67 -3.21 1.46 3.90
C GLY A 67 -4.27 1.84 2.90
N LEU A 68 -5.53 1.84 3.34
CA LEU A 68 -6.69 2.18 2.52
C LEU A 68 -7.54 3.23 3.22
N VAL A 69 -8.03 4.19 2.46
CA VAL A 69 -8.92 5.23 2.98
C VAL A 69 -10.05 5.44 1.98
N PRO A 70 -11.31 5.49 2.43
CA PRO A 70 -12.40 5.80 1.50
C PRO A 70 -12.33 7.23 1.01
N GLU A 71 -12.65 7.45 -0.25
CA GLU A 71 -12.80 8.77 -0.85
C GLU A 71 -14.23 8.91 -1.37
N PRO A 72 -15.21 9.23 -0.50
CA PRO A 72 -16.61 9.27 -0.91
C PRO A 72 -16.88 10.27 -2.04
N GLU A 73 -16.16 11.39 -2.07
CA GLU A 73 -16.34 12.41 -3.10
C GLU A 73 -16.01 11.91 -4.51
N HIS A 74 -15.25 10.84 -4.60
CA HIS A 74 -14.90 10.20 -5.88
C HIS A 74 -15.55 8.83 -6.06
N GLY A 75 -16.31 8.37 -5.07
CA GLY A 75 -16.85 7.02 -5.10
C GLY A 75 -15.75 5.97 -5.15
N ALA A 76 -14.64 6.20 -4.48
CA ALA A 76 -13.44 5.40 -4.63
C ALA A 76 -12.83 5.04 -3.28
N TRP A 77 -11.89 4.10 -3.33
CA TRP A 77 -10.96 3.81 -2.23
C TRP A 77 -9.57 4.25 -2.63
N LEU A 78 -8.89 4.92 -1.72
CA LEU A 78 -7.53 5.41 -1.93
C LEU A 78 -6.54 4.42 -1.30
N ILE A 79 -5.52 4.03 -2.04
CA ILE A 79 -4.35 3.41 -1.44
C ILE A 79 -3.52 4.56 -0.87
N SER A 80 -3.54 4.69 0.45
CA SER A 80 -2.86 5.80 1.13
C SER A 80 -1.38 5.54 1.33
N ASP A 81 -1.00 4.27 1.45
CA ASP A 81 0.38 3.86 1.57
C ASP A 81 0.52 2.40 1.15
N PHE A 82 1.65 2.07 0.58
CA PHE A 82 1.93 0.72 0.09
C PHE A 82 3.42 0.48 0.27
N ALA A 83 3.77 -0.34 1.23
CA ALA A 83 5.16 -0.64 1.55
C ALA A 83 5.42 -2.13 1.43
N VAL A 84 6.55 -2.48 0.81
CA VAL A 84 7.07 -3.84 0.77
C VAL A 84 8.36 -3.86 1.58
N ASP A 85 8.60 -4.94 2.32
CA ASP A 85 9.84 -5.13 3.05
C ASP A 85 11.02 -4.78 2.12
N PRO A 86 11.85 -3.78 2.47
CA PRO A 86 12.94 -3.37 1.58
C PRO A 86 13.90 -4.49 1.19
N SER A 87 14.07 -5.48 2.05
CA SER A 87 14.94 -6.64 1.74
C SER A 87 14.34 -7.56 0.69
N GLN A 88 13.06 -7.38 0.34
CA GLN A 88 12.35 -8.23 -0.62
C GLN A 88 12.05 -7.53 -1.94
N ARG A 89 12.61 -6.34 -2.17
CA ARG A 89 12.37 -5.58 -3.39
C ARG A 89 12.85 -6.33 -4.64
N GLY A 90 12.18 -6.05 -5.75
CA GLY A 90 12.58 -6.61 -7.04
C GLY A 90 12.18 -8.06 -7.25
N ARG A 91 11.30 -8.60 -6.41
CA ARG A 91 10.88 -10.00 -6.47
C ARG A 91 9.39 -10.17 -6.77
N GLY A 92 8.70 -9.09 -7.13
CA GLY A 92 7.28 -9.15 -7.47
C GLY A 92 6.34 -9.20 -6.27
N TRP A 93 6.82 -8.94 -5.06
CA TRP A 93 5.96 -9.01 -3.87
C TRP A 93 4.89 -7.92 -3.86
N GLY A 94 5.18 -6.73 -4.39
CA GLY A 94 4.17 -5.67 -4.49
C GLY A 94 2.97 -6.11 -5.30
N ARG A 95 3.20 -6.70 -6.46
CA ARG A 95 2.12 -7.22 -7.31
C ARG A 95 1.34 -8.31 -6.62
N ARG A 96 2.02 -9.25 -5.98
CA ARG A 96 1.39 -10.35 -5.25
C ARG A 96 0.58 -9.85 -4.07
N ALA A 97 1.10 -8.87 -3.34
CA ALA A 97 0.40 -8.28 -2.20
C ALA A 97 -0.90 -7.62 -2.65
N ARG A 98 -0.85 -6.85 -3.74
CA ARG A 98 -2.07 -6.25 -4.29
C ARG A 98 -3.08 -7.31 -4.69
N GLN A 99 -2.65 -8.35 -5.37
CA GLN A 99 -3.54 -9.44 -5.78
C GLN A 99 -4.18 -10.12 -4.58
N ALA A 100 -3.40 -10.40 -3.56
CA ALA A 100 -3.89 -11.05 -2.34
C ALA A 100 -4.89 -10.16 -1.60
N LEU A 101 -4.63 -8.87 -1.51
CA LEU A 101 -5.56 -7.94 -0.87
C LEU A 101 -6.89 -7.89 -1.64
N LEU A 102 -6.83 -7.72 -2.95
CA LEU A 102 -8.04 -7.60 -3.78
C LEU A 102 -8.87 -8.89 -3.80
N ALA A 103 -8.25 -10.02 -3.47
CA ALA A 103 -8.96 -11.30 -3.38
C ALA A 103 -9.78 -11.42 -2.09
N GLN A 104 -9.56 -10.55 -1.10
CA GLN A 104 -10.35 -10.58 0.13
C GLN A 104 -11.81 -10.23 -0.15
N PRO A 105 -12.77 -10.95 0.46
CA PRO A 105 -14.18 -10.66 0.21
C PRO A 105 -14.57 -9.20 0.44
N ALA A 106 -14.00 -8.57 1.44
CA ALA A 106 -14.29 -7.16 1.73
C ALA A 106 -13.95 -6.22 0.58
N MET A 107 -13.07 -6.63 -0.33
CA MET A 107 -12.63 -5.79 -1.44
C MET A 107 -13.49 -5.93 -2.69
N HIS A 108 -14.36 -6.96 -2.76
CA HIS A 108 -15.06 -7.29 -4.00
C HIS A 108 -16.03 -6.19 -4.43
N ALA A 109 -16.62 -5.46 -3.49
CA ALA A 109 -17.53 -4.37 -3.80
C ALA A 109 -16.81 -3.04 -4.08
N ARG A 110 -15.52 -3.00 -3.84
CA ARG A 110 -14.72 -1.79 -4.04
C ARG A 110 -14.15 -1.82 -5.44
N ARG A 111 -14.80 -1.10 -6.35
CA ARG A 111 -14.50 -1.23 -7.78
C ARG A 111 -13.67 -0.08 -8.33
N HIS A 112 -13.65 1.06 -7.65
CA HIS A 112 -12.91 2.24 -8.09
C HIS A 112 -11.78 2.51 -7.09
N TRP A 113 -10.56 2.51 -7.59
CA TRP A 113 -9.36 2.69 -6.78
C TRP A 113 -8.55 3.86 -7.26
N ARG A 114 -7.93 4.58 -6.33
CA ARG A 114 -7.09 5.73 -6.62
C ARG A 114 -5.83 5.68 -5.78
N ALA A 115 -4.79 6.38 -6.25
CA ALA A 115 -3.54 6.55 -5.51
C ALA A 115 -2.90 7.88 -5.92
N TYR A 116 -2.26 8.53 -4.96
CA TYR A 116 -1.46 9.73 -5.21
C TYR A 116 0.00 9.36 -5.11
N VAL A 117 0.76 9.59 -6.18
CA VAL A 117 2.16 9.18 -6.27
C VAL A 117 3.02 10.41 -6.50
N ALA A 118 3.97 10.65 -5.58
CA ALA A 118 4.85 11.80 -5.66
C ALA A 118 5.64 11.81 -6.96
N GLU A 119 5.84 13.00 -7.52
CA GLU A 119 6.56 13.12 -8.79
C GLU A 119 8.03 12.72 -8.67
N ASP A 120 8.58 12.73 -7.45
CA ASP A 120 9.95 12.30 -7.18
C ASP A 120 10.03 10.83 -6.74
N ASN A 121 8.98 10.05 -6.98
CA ASN A 121 8.97 8.63 -6.66
C ASN A 121 8.79 7.78 -7.93
N PRO A 122 9.85 7.66 -8.76
CA PRO A 122 9.74 6.92 -10.02
C PRO A 122 9.45 5.43 -9.84
N GLY A 123 9.87 4.85 -8.72
CA GLY A 123 9.59 3.45 -8.43
C GLY A 123 8.10 3.17 -8.28
N ALA A 124 7.39 4.02 -7.53
CA ALA A 124 5.95 3.87 -7.38
C ALA A 124 5.22 4.17 -8.69
N GLN A 125 5.67 5.16 -9.46
CA GLN A 125 5.11 5.46 -10.78
C GLN A 125 5.20 4.23 -11.68
N ALA A 126 6.38 3.62 -11.77
CA ALA A 126 6.59 2.43 -12.58
C ALA A 126 5.71 1.27 -12.11
N PHE A 127 5.53 1.14 -10.80
CA PHE A 127 4.70 0.08 -10.23
C PHE A 127 3.24 0.21 -10.68
N PHE A 128 2.65 1.39 -10.53
CA PHE A 128 1.25 1.60 -10.93
C PHE A 128 1.08 1.55 -12.45
N ASP A 129 2.04 2.08 -13.21
CA ASP A 129 2.02 1.97 -14.67
C ASP A 129 2.02 0.50 -15.10
N ALA A 130 2.87 -0.33 -14.49
CA ALA A 130 2.96 -1.74 -14.82
C ALA A 130 1.70 -2.51 -14.46
N LEU A 131 0.96 -2.05 -13.45
CA LEU A 131 -0.32 -2.66 -13.08
C LEU A 131 -1.47 -2.25 -14.01
N GLY A 132 -1.22 -1.32 -14.94
CA GLY A 132 -2.24 -0.85 -15.87
C GLY A 132 -3.15 0.24 -15.31
N TRP A 133 -2.75 0.89 -14.23
CA TRP A 133 -3.50 2.04 -13.70
C TRP A 133 -3.37 3.23 -14.64
N THR A 134 -4.39 4.06 -14.69
CA THR A 134 -4.42 5.23 -15.57
C THR A 134 -3.95 6.46 -14.80
N ARG A 135 -3.05 7.23 -15.39
CA ARG A 135 -2.67 8.54 -14.87
C ARG A 135 -3.77 9.54 -15.26
N GLN A 136 -4.44 10.09 -14.25
CA GLN A 136 -5.54 11.03 -14.48
C GLN A 136 -5.10 12.47 -14.43
N SER A 137 -4.21 12.83 -13.50
CA SER A 137 -3.75 14.21 -13.33
C SER A 137 -2.25 14.23 -13.13
N ALA A 138 -1.60 15.18 -13.79
CA ALA A 138 -0.18 15.41 -13.65
C ALA A 138 0.10 16.29 -12.42
N PRO A 139 1.32 16.22 -11.87
CA PRO A 139 1.73 17.15 -10.82
C PRO A 139 1.64 18.60 -11.26
N SER A 140 1.43 19.49 -10.28
CA SER A 140 1.41 20.93 -10.48
C SER A 140 2.22 21.59 -9.36
N PRO A 141 2.49 22.90 -9.45
CA PRO A 141 3.21 23.57 -8.36
C PRO A 141 2.49 23.48 -7.02
N GLU A 142 1.16 23.39 -7.02
CA GLU A 142 0.36 23.31 -5.79
C GLU A 142 0.19 21.87 -5.33
N ASP A 143 0.38 20.89 -6.22
CA ASP A 143 0.11 19.49 -5.92
C ASP A 143 1.19 18.62 -6.61
N PRO A 144 2.26 18.23 -5.89
CA PRO A 144 3.39 17.51 -6.50
C PRO A 144 3.13 16.02 -6.70
N PHE A 145 1.88 15.62 -6.88
CA PHE A 145 1.51 14.21 -7.01
C PHE A 145 0.84 13.93 -8.35
N TRP A 146 1.16 12.77 -8.93
CA TRP A 146 0.35 12.16 -9.96
C TRP A 146 -0.88 11.54 -9.32
N THR A 147 -2.03 11.65 -9.96
CA THR A 147 -3.22 10.91 -9.56
C THR A 147 -3.37 9.70 -10.46
N TYR A 148 -3.39 8.53 -9.87
CA TYR A 148 -3.61 7.27 -10.57
C TYR A 148 -4.99 6.73 -10.22
N ALA A 149 -5.62 6.06 -11.18
CA ALA A 149 -6.92 5.43 -10.96
C ALA A 149 -7.00 4.08 -11.67
N TRP A 150 -7.81 3.20 -11.09
CA TRP A 150 -8.06 1.87 -11.64
C TRP A 150 -9.47 1.44 -11.28
N ARG A 151 -10.14 0.81 -12.25
CA ARG A 151 -11.46 0.23 -12.02
C ARG A 151 -11.38 -1.28 -12.20
N ARG A 152 -12.03 -1.97 -11.27
CA ARG A 152 -12.12 -3.43 -11.30
C ARG A 152 -13.11 -3.87 -12.37
#